data_2fe1ea3a0369bffa8e77297c2f429fed
#
_entry.id   2fe1ea3a0369bffa8e77297c2f429fed
#
_cell.length_a   1.000
_cell.length_b   1.000
_cell.length_c   1.000
_cell.angle_alpha   90.00
_cell.angle_beta   90.00
_cell.angle_gamma   90.00
#
_symmetry.space_group_name_H-M   'P 1'
#
loop_
_entity.id
_entity.type
_entity.pdbx_description
1 polymer ?
#
loop_
_entity_poly.entity_id
_entity_poly.type
_entity_poly.pdbx_seq_one_letter_code
_entity_poly.pdbx_strand_id
1 'polypeptide(L)'
;MTILDRYNGKSIDKTCLPDEIQLGRYVIVNGQICNELTETTYKPREGQHINQELLDPVNTDKHDIFEKISLLVEEGNFVAVPMIQEIRAALDAGEFIEKLELNMFHIEAIFHDPYSKLNRSIEKVPVSRAKRISNRSNQYLAAHTEDWLHKSLVSFHPSRILAEEVIIDEDVYENQLLIAFVTRTAQYLERRINFSGVIKKFLEDYSELMNNYNNGSGWYRKIRRELTLAGEVYDEEGDNYHGRKTDTDTLSSVDRRLRKLRDSLLNLRQFDLFSNVDQRKVSSIQYHDTNVLVNHKHYRYLKELWFSLLEEDKDKSEENKVEADDIIIKNVRNYGLALINYGVRNEEYLGYSVKGCDTNWVGTKEGFPELKLSIDKTGVIIFNVGQETLRFVVLLGIPSPTDVIPDNTYILAYDNSTECTVVENRKIIPVSLNNVTCVEKVITVIRETMFKQYLMNTVFKKHSFPYQLTPYVEDITNNIKCISFDTKEHVYRFEYYPDLNINTKALETAIFNTQTFKSKNRFDQQSLSTELDKFIKDYETNALTMADNLCCFDFDCRMPISNWMEGKLTYMECSCGFVIDSTDPNNAKFYKKQADFSSEEMGMDYLNVSLDL
;
A
#
# COMPACT_ATOMS: atom_id res chain seq x y z
N MET A 1 16.81 -24.58 4.46
CA MET A 1 15.71 -23.69 4.12
C MET A 1 15.15 -23.17 5.42
N THR A 2 15.39 -21.91 5.73
CA THR A 2 14.92 -21.25 6.96
C THR A 2 13.90 -20.18 6.56
N ILE A 3 12.75 -20.15 7.21
CA ILE A 3 11.74 -19.12 6.97
C ILE A 3 11.92 -18.06 8.05
N LEU A 4 12.02 -16.79 7.66
CA LEU A 4 12.09 -15.65 8.56
C LEU A 4 10.80 -14.84 8.51
N ASP A 5 10.32 -14.41 9.68
CA ASP A 5 9.24 -13.43 9.81
C ASP A 5 9.85 -12.02 9.84
N ARG A 6 9.49 -11.18 8.91
CA ARG A 6 10.00 -9.81 8.81
C ARG A 6 9.54 -8.90 9.95
N TYR A 7 8.43 -9.23 10.64
CA TYR A 7 7.97 -8.42 11.78
C TYR A 7 8.98 -8.39 12.92
N ASN A 8 9.56 -9.56 13.23
CA ASN A 8 10.44 -9.71 14.38
C ASN A 8 11.86 -10.16 14.02
N GLY A 9 12.13 -10.48 12.75
CA GLY A 9 13.41 -11.00 12.28
C GLY A 9 13.76 -12.41 12.77
N LYS A 10 12.78 -13.14 13.34
CA LYS A 10 13.00 -14.49 13.90
C LYS A 10 12.73 -15.57 12.87
N SER A 11 13.47 -16.67 12.99
CA SER A 11 13.20 -17.87 12.22
C SER A 11 11.96 -18.59 12.72
N ILE A 12 11.13 -19.04 11.80
CA ILE A 12 9.89 -19.78 12.08
C ILE A 12 9.98 -21.16 11.43
N ASP A 13 9.52 -22.16 12.17
CA ASP A 13 9.32 -23.49 11.60
C ASP A 13 8.13 -23.50 10.65
N LYS A 14 8.23 -24.29 9.57
CA LYS A 14 7.11 -24.49 8.62
C LYS A 14 5.80 -24.88 9.29
N THR A 15 5.89 -25.56 10.46
CA THR A 15 4.72 -25.98 11.24
C THR A 15 3.99 -24.85 11.94
N CYS A 16 4.66 -23.71 12.14
CA CYS A 16 4.13 -22.56 12.88
C CYS A 16 3.64 -21.42 11.96
N LEU A 17 3.65 -21.62 10.64
CA LEU A 17 3.08 -20.66 9.71
C LEU A 17 1.54 -20.63 9.84
N PRO A 18 0.89 -19.45 9.78
CA PRO A 18 -0.56 -19.33 9.83
C PRO A 18 -1.23 -19.99 8.62
N ASP A 19 -2.54 -20.21 8.72
CA ASP A 19 -3.33 -20.79 7.63
C ASP A 19 -3.44 -19.83 6.44
N GLU A 20 -3.49 -18.53 6.72
CA GLU A 20 -3.43 -17.47 5.70
C GLU A 20 -2.05 -16.80 5.74
N ILE A 21 -1.30 -16.95 4.65
CA ILE A 21 0.05 -16.39 4.50
C ILE A 21 -0.05 -15.12 3.67
N GLN A 22 0.35 -14.01 4.27
CA GLN A 22 0.40 -12.72 3.60
C GLN A 22 1.73 -12.50 2.88
N LEU A 23 1.64 -12.07 1.62
CA LEU A 23 2.81 -11.74 0.81
C LEU A 23 3.61 -10.56 1.39
N GLY A 24 4.93 -10.70 1.37
CA GLY A 24 5.83 -9.70 1.92
C GLY A 24 6.18 -9.89 3.40
N ARG A 25 5.43 -10.72 4.16
CA ARG A 25 5.72 -10.98 5.58
C ARG A 25 6.83 -12.00 5.79
N TYR A 26 6.80 -13.08 5.04
CA TYR A 26 7.74 -14.20 5.21
C TYR A 26 8.72 -14.29 4.06
N VAL A 27 9.96 -14.59 4.38
CA VAL A 27 11.04 -14.76 3.41
C VAL A 27 11.76 -16.08 3.64
N ILE A 28 12.10 -16.77 2.55
CA ILE A 28 12.86 -18.00 2.57
C ILE A 28 14.32 -17.65 2.40
N VAL A 29 15.15 -18.07 3.38
CA VAL A 29 16.59 -17.84 3.37
C VAL A 29 17.31 -19.15 3.07
N ASN A 30 18.06 -19.16 1.96
CA ASN A 30 18.94 -20.23 1.55
C ASN A 30 20.38 -19.70 1.43
N GLY A 31 21.14 -19.76 2.52
CA GLY A 31 22.48 -19.17 2.55
C GLY A 31 22.44 -17.64 2.49
N GLN A 32 22.92 -17.07 1.38
CA GLN A 32 22.90 -15.62 1.15
C GLN A 32 21.71 -15.13 0.31
N ILE A 33 20.93 -16.05 -0.25
CA ILE A 33 19.79 -15.73 -1.12
C ILE A 33 18.53 -15.70 -0.27
N CYS A 34 17.77 -14.60 -0.38
CA CYS A 34 16.48 -14.41 0.25
C CYS A 34 15.42 -14.32 -0.85
N ASN A 35 14.50 -15.28 -0.88
CA ASN A 35 13.39 -15.34 -1.83
C ASN A 35 12.07 -15.09 -1.09
N GLU A 36 11.15 -14.42 -1.74
CA GLU A 36 9.80 -14.23 -1.20
C GLU A 36 9.08 -15.58 -1.06
N LEU A 37 8.21 -15.67 -0.05
CA LEU A 37 7.39 -16.85 0.14
C LEU A 37 6.13 -16.73 -0.72
N THR A 38 6.20 -17.30 -1.91
CA THR A 38 5.12 -17.34 -2.92
C THR A 38 4.71 -18.80 -3.16
N GLU A 39 3.60 -19.05 -3.87
CA GLU A 39 3.19 -20.43 -4.25
C GLU A 39 4.25 -21.17 -5.06
N THR A 40 5.08 -20.43 -5.77
CA THR A 40 6.18 -21.00 -6.56
C THR A 40 7.37 -21.44 -5.72
N THR A 41 7.65 -20.72 -4.64
CA THR A 41 8.78 -20.99 -3.72
C THR A 41 8.39 -21.88 -2.53
N TYR A 42 7.12 -21.95 -2.19
CA TYR A 42 6.58 -22.70 -1.07
C TYR A 42 5.28 -23.41 -1.45
N LYS A 43 5.18 -24.71 -1.15
CA LYS A 43 3.92 -25.44 -1.31
C LYS A 43 3.10 -25.37 -0.02
N PRO A 44 1.93 -24.72 -0.03
CA PRO A 44 1.02 -24.66 1.11
C PRO A 44 0.61 -26.04 1.58
N ARG A 45 0.29 -26.18 2.87
CA ARG A 45 -0.31 -27.41 3.42
C ARG A 45 -1.80 -27.45 3.10
N GLU A 46 -2.42 -28.62 3.37
CA GLU A 46 -3.87 -28.77 3.30
C GLU A 46 -4.54 -27.78 4.28
N GLY A 47 -5.40 -26.91 3.76
CA GLY A 47 -6.05 -25.81 4.53
C GLY A 47 -5.26 -24.50 4.64
N GLN A 48 -4.01 -24.46 4.14
CA GLN A 48 -3.18 -23.26 4.12
C GLN A 48 -3.20 -22.63 2.72
N HIS A 49 -3.33 -21.31 2.64
CA HIS A 49 -3.28 -20.57 1.38
C HIS A 49 -2.39 -19.34 1.49
N ILE A 50 -1.81 -18.96 0.37
CA ILE A 50 -1.05 -17.71 0.23
C ILE A 50 -1.98 -16.72 -0.46
N ASN A 51 -2.16 -15.56 0.14
CA ASN A 51 -2.98 -14.50 -0.45
C ASN A 51 -2.21 -13.85 -1.61
N GLN A 52 -2.59 -14.18 -2.84
CA GLN A 52 -1.96 -13.70 -4.08
C GLN A 52 -2.88 -12.76 -4.88
N GLU A 53 -4.01 -12.33 -4.33
CA GLU A 53 -4.97 -11.47 -5.06
C GLU A 53 -4.32 -10.22 -5.68
N LEU A 54 -3.28 -9.69 -5.02
CA LEU A 54 -2.55 -8.51 -5.51
C LEU A 54 -1.51 -8.82 -6.60
N LEU A 55 -1.20 -10.10 -6.81
CA LEU A 55 -0.30 -10.56 -7.88
C LEU A 55 -1.06 -11.05 -9.11
N ASP A 56 -2.39 -11.02 -9.09
CA ASP A 56 -3.20 -11.43 -10.24
C ASP A 56 -2.86 -10.62 -11.50
N PRO A 57 -2.93 -11.25 -12.69
CA PRO A 57 -2.68 -10.59 -13.99
C PRO A 57 -3.50 -9.32 -14.22
N VAL A 58 -4.63 -9.17 -13.54
CA VAL A 58 -5.45 -7.94 -13.50
C VAL A 58 -4.65 -6.70 -13.12
N ASN A 59 -3.55 -6.88 -12.37
CA ASN A 59 -2.67 -5.82 -11.90
C ASN A 59 -1.39 -5.67 -12.72
N THR A 60 -1.24 -6.39 -13.82
CA THR A 60 -0.02 -6.33 -14.68
C THR A 60 0.19 -4.95 -15.28
N ASP A 61 -0.87 -4.19 -15.57
CA ASP A 61 -0.75 -2.81 -16.04
C ASP A 61 -0.07 -1.90 -14.99
N LYS A 62 -0.14 -2.28 -13.71
CA LYS A 62 0.54 -1.57 -12.61
C LYS A 62 2.02 -1.91 -12.47
N HIS A 63 2.49 -3.00 -13.06
CA HIS A 63 3.92 -3.34 -13.10
C HIS A 63 4.75 -2.26 -13.77
N ASP A 64 4.30 -1.81 -14.93
CA ASP A 64 5.00 -0.78 -15.70
C ASP A 64 5.07 0.53 -14.90
N ILE A 65 4.06 0.81 -14.06
CA ILE A 65 4.03 1.99 -13.20
C ILE A 65 5.05 1.86 -12.07
N PHE A 66 5.11 0.72 -11.38
CA PHE A 66 6.10 0.50 -10.33
C PHE A 66 7.52 0.49 -10.86
N GLU A 67 7.75 -0.07 -12.06
CA GLU A 67 9.06 -0.02 -12.72
C GLU A 67 9.46 1.42 -13.04
N LYS A 68 8.54 2.22 -13.58
CA LYS A 68 8.78 3.64 -13.85
C LYS A 68 8.99 4.46 -12.60
N ILE A 69 8.25 4.20 -11.52
CA ILE A 69 8.47 4.83 -10.21
C ILE A 69 9.86 4.47 -9.69
N SER A 70 10.29 3.21 -9.80
CA SER A 70 11.62 2.79 -9.38
C SER A 70 12.71 3.56 -10.15
N LEU A 71 12.54 3.75 -11.46
CA LEU A 71 13.45 4.55 -12.29
C LEU A 71 13.44 6.03 -11.87
N LEU A 72 12.27 6.63 -11.65
CA LEU A 72 12.15 8.02 -11.19
C LEU A 72 12.80 8.23 -9.82
N VAL A 73 12.70 7.23 -8.93
CA VAL A 73 13.37 7.26 -7.62
C VAL A 73 14.88 7.21 -7.78
N GLU A 74 15.40 6.34 -8.67
CA GLU A 74 16.82 6.24 -8.97
C GLU A 74 17.38 7.54 -9.58
N GLU A 75 16.58 8.25 -10.38
CA GLU A 75 16.91 9.55 -10.97
C GLU A 75 16.73 10.73 -10.00
N GLY A 76 16.16 10.52 -8.83
CA GLY A 76 15.90 11.56 -7.83
C GLY A 76 14.69 12.47 -8.15
N ASN A 77 13.87 12.09 -9.13
CA ASN A 77 12.70 12.83 -9.61
C ASN A 77 11.38 12.25 -9.13
N PHE A 78 11.32 11.71 -7.92
CA PHE A 78 10.10 11.11 -7.40
C PHE A 78 9.03 12.17 -7.07
N VAL A 79 7.84 11.99 -7.62
CA VAL A 79 6.63 12.73 -7.26
C VAL A 79 5.72 11.79 -6.47
N ALA A 80 5.15 12.26 -5.36
CA ALA A 80 4.37 11.44 -4.43
C ALA A 80 3.08 10.84 -5.03
N VAL A 81 2.64 11.33 -6.20
CA VAL A 81 1.43 10.87 -6.88
C VAL A 81 1.78 10.31 -8.26
N PRO A 82 2.05 9.02 -8.39
CA PRO A 82 2.44 8.40 -9.66
C PRO A 82 1.27 8.16 -10.64
N MET A 83 0.10 8.75 -10.40
CA MET A 83 -1.15 8.50 -11.11
C MET A 83 -1.22 9.05 -12.54
N ILE A 84 -0.28 9.91 -12.94
CA ILE A 84 -0.36 10.62 -14.24
C ILE A 84 -0.42 9.65 -15.41
N GLN A 85 0.41 8.62 -15.38
CA GLN A 85 0.42 7.60 -16.44
C GLN A 85 -0.84 6.72 -16.42
N GLU A 86 -1.36 6.43 -15.21
CA GLU A 86 -2.63 5.73 -15.05
C GLU A 86 -3.80 6.55 -15.60
N ILE A 87 -3.81 7.87 -15.36
CA ILE A 87 -4.81 8.76 -15.92
C ILE A 87 -4.76 8.72 -17.45
N ARG A 88 -3.57 8.83 -18.05
CA ARG A 88 -3.40 8.74 -19.50
C ARG A 88 -3.89 7.40 -20.06
N ALA A 89 -3.51 6.30 -19.42
CA ALA A 89 -3.96 4.96 -19.82
C ALA A 89 -5.49 4.80 -19.68
N ALA A 90 -6.12 5.46 -18.73
CA ALA A 90 -7.57 5.44 -18.57
C ALA A 90 -8.30 6.31 -19.60
N LEU A 91 -7.68 7.43 -20.02
CA LEU A 91 -8.22 8.33 -21.04
C LEU A 91 -8.15 7.74 -22.45
N ASP A 92 -7.21 6.82 -22.71
CA ASP A 92 -7.10 6.12 -23.97
C ASP A 92 -8.01 4.89 -23.99
N ALA A 93 -8.90 4.80 -24.97
CA ALA A 93 -9.74 3.62 -25.18
C ALA A 93 -8.91 2.39 -25.57
N GLY A 94 -7.80 2.59 -26.25
CA GLY A 94 -6.93 1.55 -26.79
C GLY A 94 -7.38 1.02 -28.15
N GLU A 95 -6.41 0.57 -28.94
CA GLU A 95 -6.64 0.08 -30.31
C GLU A 95 -7.58 -1.13 -30.36
N PHE A 96 -7.50 -2.00 -29.36
CA PHE A 96 -8.39 -3.17 -29.28
C PHE A 96 -9.87 -2.77 -29.15
N ILE A 97 -10.19 -1.77 -28.33
CA ILE A 97 -11.57 -1.30 -28.15
C ILE A 97 -12.12 -0.70 -29.44
N GLU A 98 -11.33 0.06 -30.17
CA GLU A 98 -11.72 0.60 -31.47
C GLU A 98 -11.98 -0.51 -32.50
N LYS A 99 -11.09 -1.50 -32.59
CA LYS A 99 -11.28 -2.68 -33.44
C LYS A 99 -12.53 -3.47 -33.04
N LEU A 100 -12.78 -3.62 -31.73
CA LEU A 100 -13.95 -4.32 -31.23
C LEU A 100 -15.24 -3.60 -31.62
N GLU A 101 -15.30 -2.27 -31.46
CA GLU A 101 -16.47 -1.47 -31.85
C GLU A 101 -16.77 -1.61 -33.35
N LEU A 102 -15.75 -1.53 -34.19
CA LEU A 102 -15.89 -1.67 -35.64
C LEU A 102 -16.39 -3.06 -36.05
N ASN A 103 -16.01 -4.09 -35.32
CA ASN A 103 -16.32 -5.48 -35.67
C ASN A 103 -17.47 -6.08 -34.88
N MET A 104 -18.11 -5.35 -33.96
CA MET A 104 -19.19 -5.85 -33.10
C MET A 104 -20.36 -6.42 -33.91
N PHE A 105 -20.70 -5.78 -35.02
CA PHE A 105 -21.72 -6.27 -35.96
C PHE A 105 -21.45 -7.68 -36.49
N HIS A 106 -20.18 -7.99 -36.73
CA HIS A 106 -19.80 -9.33 -37.21
C HIS A 106 -19.96 -10.38 -36.12
N ILE A 107 -19.66 -10.03 -34.88
CA ILE A 107 -19.86 -10.91 -33.72
C ILE A 107 -21.36 -11.20 -33.55
N GLU A 108 -22.20 -10.16 -33.52
CA GLU A 108 -23.66 -10.30 -33.42
C GLU A 108 -24.25 -11.15 -34.55
N ALA A 109 -23.77 -10.94 -35.78
CA ALA A 109 -24.22 -11.71 -36.94
C ALA A 109 -23.90 -13.21 -36.81
N ILE A 110 -22.78 -13.57 -36.19
CA ILE A 110 -22.46 -14.99 -35.92
C ILE A 110 -23.42 -15.60 -34.90
N PHE A 111 -23.80 -14.85 -33.86
CA PHE A 111 -24.76 -15.36 -32.88
C PHE A 111 -26.16 -15.58 -33.45
N HIS A 112 -26.56 -14.81 -34.48
CA HIS A 112 -27.82 -14.98 -35.17
C HIS A 112 -27.80 -16.14 -36.17
N ASP A 113 -26.67 -16.43 -36.79
CA ASP A 113 -26.48 -17.49 -37.80
C ASP A 113 -25.15 -18.22 -37.56
N PRO A 114 -25.06 -19.05 -36.52
CA PRO A 114 -23.83 -19.73 -36.14
C PRO A 114 -23.49 -20.84 -37.14
N TYR A 115 -22.17 -21.00 -37.37
CA TYR A 115 -21.71 -22.13 -38.17
C TYR A 115 -22.04 -23.46 -37.48
N SER A 116 -22.65 -24.39 -38.23
CA SER A 116 -23.05 -25.68 -37.72
C SER A 116 -22.62 -26.82 -38.63
N LYS A 117 -22.38 -27.99 -38.05
CA LYS A 117 -22.15 -29.24 -38.77
C LYS A 117 -23.39 -30.09 -38.70
N LEU A 118 -23.67 -30.74 -39.80
CA LEU A 118 -24.77 -31.72 -39.85
C LEU A 118 -24.23 -33.09 -39.41
N ASN A 119 -24.56 -33.47 -38.20
CA ASN A 119 -24.26 -34.80 -37.69
C ASN A 119 -25.47 -35.75 -37.92
N ARG A 120 -25.16 -36.96 -38.40
CA ARG A 120 -26.19 -38.01 -38.54
C ARG A 120 -26.17 -38.90 -37.32
N SER A 121 -27.22 -38.81 -36.50
CA SER A 121 -27.47 -39.79 -35.45
C SER A 121 -28.38 -40.92 -35.95
N ILE A 122 -28.14 -42.09 -35.44
CA ILE A 122 -28.99 -43.25 -35.73
C ILE A 122 -29.82 -43.51 -34.46
N GLU A 123 -31.11 -43.22 -34.56
CA GLU A 123 -32.02 -43.38 -33.42
C GLU A 123 -33.09 -44.41 -33.70
N LYS A 124 -33.55 -45.06 -32.63
CA LYS A 124 -34.66 -45.99 -32.67
C LYS A 124 -35.97 -45.21 -32.58
N VAL A 125 -36.67 -45.10 -33.71
CA VAL A 125 -37.90 -44.35 -33.81
C VAL A 125 -39.05 -45.21 -34.32
N PRO A 126 -40.32 -44.89 -33.99
CA PRO A 126 -41.47 -45.51 -34.61
C PRO A 126 -41.44 -45.33 -36.12
N VAL A 127 -41.86 -46.36 -36.88
CA VAL A 127 -41.85 -46.33 -38.37
C VAL A 127 -42.57 -45.09 -38.90
N SER A 128 -43.63 -44.63 -38.27
CA SER A 128 -44.40 -43.44 -38.64
C SER A 128 -43.64 -42.13 -38.55
N ARG A 129 -42.56 -42.11 -37.76
CA ARG A 129 -41.70 -40.91 -37.58
C ARG A 129 -40.39 -40.97 -38.40
N ALA A 130 -40.07 -42.14 -38.97
CA ALA A 130 -38.82 -42.32 -39.67
C ALA A 130 -38.87 -41.61 -41.04
N LYS A 131 -38.03 -40.54 -41.16
CA LYS A 131 -37.87 -39.82 -42.45
C LYS A 131 -36.85 -40.51 -43.36
N ARG A 132 -35.79 -41.09 -42.78
CA ARG A 132 -34.74 -41.78 -43.51
C ARG A 132 -34.29 -43.01 -42.75
N ILE A 133 -34.36 -44.19 -43.38
CA ILE A 133 -34.01 -45.45 -42.74
C ILE A 133 -32.49 -45.64 -42.81
N SER A 134 -31.87 -45.97 -41.66
CA SER A 134 -30.43 -46.27 -41.62
C SER A 134 -30.14 -47.62 -42.30
N ASN A 135 -29.02 -47.69 -43.00
CA ASN A 135 -28.54 -48.93 -43.60
C ASN A 135 -28.34 -50.06 -42.59
N ARG A 136 -28.19 -49.75 -41.30
CA ARG A 136 -28.08 -50.72 -40.20
C ARG A 136 -29.44 -51.19 -39.67
N SER A 137 -30.53 -50.58 -40.12
CA SER A 137 -31.87 -50.90 -39.62
C SER A 137 -32.26 -52.36 -39.88
N ASN A 138 -31.90 -52.93 -41.04
CA ASN A 138 -32.17 -54.33 -41.40
C ASN A 138 -31.43 -55.28 -40.45
N GLN A 139 -30.13 -55.00 -40.13
CA GLN A 139 -29.39 -55.86 -39.20
C GLN A 139 -29.91 -55.73 -37.78
N TYR A 140 -30.32 -54.56 -37.39
CA TYR A 140 -30.95 -54.30 -36.12
C TYR A 140 -32.27 -55.08 -35.95
N LEU A 141 -33.14 -54.96 -36.93
CA LEU A 141 -34.41 -55.65 -36.94
C LEU A 141 -34.27 -57.17 -36.94
N ALA A 142 -33.27 -57.73 -37.58
CA ALA A 142 -32.97 -59.15 -37.54
C ALA A 142 -32.57 -59.64 -36.15
N ALA A 143 -31.91 -58.78 -35.35
CA ALA A 143 -31.50 -59.10 -33.98
C ALA A 143 -32.57 -58.76 -32.91
N HIS A 144 -33.50 -57.85 -33.19
CA HIS A 144 -34.50 -57.31 -32.25
C HIS A 144 -35.95 -57.62 -32.71
N THR A 145 -36.41 -58.85 -32.46
CA THR A 145 -37.74 -59.28 -32.85
C THR A 145 -38.84 -58.64 -32.01
N GLU A 146 -38.52 -58.07 -30.86
CA GLU A 146 -39.45 -57.33 -29.98
C GLU A 146 -39.96 -56.02 -30.63
N ASP A 147 -39.30 -55.54 -31.63
CA ASP A 147 -39.69 -54.32 -32.38
C ASP A 147 -40.59 -54.66 -33.60
N TRP A 148 -41.03 -55.88 -33.75
CA TRP A 148 -41.91 -56.25 -34.79
C TRP A 148 -43.39 -56.18 -34.34
N LEU A 149 -44.21 -55.50 -35.13
CA LEU A 149 -45.65 -55.36 -34.87
C LEU A 149 -46.41 -56.57 -35.34
N HIS A 150 -45.99 -57.16 -36.46
CA HIS A 150 -46.63 -58.31 -37.06
C HIS A 150 -45.62 -59.23 -37.77
N LYS A 151 -45.74 -60.52 -37.55
CA LYS A 151 -44.85 -61.51 -38.15
C LYS A 151 -45.70 -62.44 -39.01
N SER A 152 -45.42 -62.53 -40.34
CA SER A 152 -45.97 -63.48 -41.26
C SER A 152 -44.87 -64.31 -41.93
N LEU A 153 -45.20 -65.42 -42.56
CA LEU A 153 -44.24 -66.30 -43.22
C LEU A 153 -43.49 -65.62 -44.38
N VAL A 154 -44.00 -64.49 -44.91
CA VAL A 154 -43.49 -63.84 -46.15
C VAL A 154 -43.02 -62.40 -45.89
N SER A 155 -43.50 -61.77 -44.79
CA SER A 155 -43.17 -60.36 -44.50
C SER A 155 -43.25 -60.08 -43.00
N PHE A 156 -42.49 -59.08 -42.55
CA PHE A 156 -42.62 -58.55 -41.19
C PHE A 156 -42.85 -57.03 -41.27
N HIS A 157 -43.64 -56.52 -40.35
CA HIS A 157 -43.87 -55.08 -40.19
C HIS A 157 -43.22 -54.61 -38.91
N PRO A 158 -42.18 -53.78 -38.99
CA PRO A 158 -41.56 -53.24 -37.78
C PRO A 158 -42.45 -52.18 -37.13
N SER A 159 -42.48 -52.17 -35.78
CA SER A 159 -43.04 -51.07 -35.00
C SER A 159 -42.09 -49.92 -34.85
N ARG A 160 -40.78 -50.23 -34.72
CA ARG A 160 -39.69 -49.30 -34.60
C ARG A 160 -38.55 -49.71 -35.53
N ILE A 161 -37.84 -48.70 -36.03
CA ILE A 161 -36.69 -48.91 -36.94
C ILE A 161 -35.57 -47.94 -36.53
N LEU A 162 -34.35 -48.26 -36.96
CA LEU A 162 -33.26 -47.31 -36.87
C LEU A 162 -33.35 -46.31 -38.04
N ALA A 163 -33.63 -45.06 -37.69
CA ALA A 163 -33.67 -43.97 -38.62
C ALA A 163 -32.44 -43.08 -38.47
N GLU A 164 -31.97 -42.52 -39.58
CA GLU A 164 -30.99 -41.47 -39.57
C GLU A 164 -31.71 -40.15 -39.34
N GLU A 165 -31.42 -39.51 -38.19
CA GLU A 165 -31.83 -38.15 -37.93
C GLU A 165 -30.64 -37.23 -38.18
N VAL A 166 -30.86 -36.14 -38.87
CA VAL A 166 -29.85 -35.11 -39.07
C VAL A 166 -29.98 -34.11 -37.95
N ILE A 167 -28.98 -34.10 -37.07
CA ILE A 167 -28.92 -33.16 -35.96
C ILE A 167 -27.96 -32.05 -36.36
N ILE A 168 -28.38 -30.80 -36.14
CA ILE A 168 -27.55 -29.64 -36.28
C ILE A 168 -26.65 -29.59 -35.05
N ASP A 169 -25.34 -29.66 -35.26
CA ASP A 169 -24.36 -29.61 -34.19
C ASP A 169 -23.63 -28.26 -34.26
N GLU A 170 -23.84 -27.44 -33.24
CA GLU A 170 -23.23 -26.13 -33.09
C GLU A 170 -22.00 -26.17 -32.18
N ASP A 171 -21.70 -27.32 -31.51
CA ASP A 171 -20.50 -27.49 -30.68
C ASP A 171 -19.25 -27.71 -31.57
N VAL A 172 -18.97 -26.75 -32.42
CA VAL A 172 -17.83 -26.74 -33.32
C VAL A 172 -16.75 -25.81 -32.77
N TYR A 173 -15.51 -26.06 -33.19
CA TYR A 173 -14.34 -25.30 -32.70
C TYR A 173 -14.50 -23.79 -32.89
N GLU A 174 -15.01 -23.33 -34.04
CA GLU A 174 -15.19 -21.93 -34.34
C GLU A 174 -16.15 -21.22 -33.38
N ASN A 175 -17.22 -21.90 -32.97
CA ASN A 175 -18.17 -21.39 -31.98
C ASN A 175 -17.59 -21.44 -30.57
N GLN A 176 -16.84 -22.49 -30.23
CA GLN A 176 -16.12 -22.57 -28.96
C GLN A 176 -15.13 -21.41 -28.83
N LEU A 177 -14.39 -21.09 -29.90
CA LEU A 177 -13.45 -19.94 -29.94
C LEU A 177 -14.20 -18.61 -29.78
N LEU A 178 -15.34 -18.43 -30.44
CA LEU A 178 -16.17 -17.24 -30.32
C LEU A 178 -16.65 -17.02 -28.89
N ILE A 179 -17.17 -18.07 -28.25
CA ILE A 179 -17.63 -17.98 -26.84
C ILE A 179 -16.48 -17.70 -25.89
N ALA A 180 -15.29 -18.30 -26.11
CA ALA A 180 -14.09 -17.99 -25.35
C ALA A 180 -13.69 -16.51 -25.51
N PHE A 181 -13.71 -16.01 -26.75
CA PHE A 181 -13.44 -14.62 -27.04
C PHE A 181 -14.41 -13.67 -26.33
N VAL A 182 -15.72 -13.89 -26.47
CA VAL A 182 -16.74 -13.05 -25.81
C VAL A 182 -16.59 -13.05 -24.29
N THR A 183 -16.30 -14.22 -23.71
CA THR A 183 -16.14 -14.35 -22.26
C THR A 183 -14.90 -13.60 -21.75
N ARG A 184 -13.75 -13.80 -22.39
CA ARG A 184 -12.49 -13.11 -22.05
C ARG A 184 -12.59 -11.60 -22.26
N THR A 185 -13.19 -11.17 -23.38
CA THR A 185 -13.41 -9.75 -23.68
C THR A 185 -14.33 -9.10 -22.65
N ALA A 186 -15.40 -9.76 -22.21
CA ALA A 186 -16.27 -9.23 -21.18
C ALA A 186 -15.52 -9.06 -19.83
N GLN A 187 -14.65 -10.00 -19.47
CA GLN A 187 -13.78 -9.89 -18.29
C GLN A 187 -12.78 -8.74 -18.42
N TYR A 188 -12.15 -8.61 -19.57
CA TYR A 188 -11.23 -7.50 -19.86
C TYR A 188 -11.94 -6.14 -19.72
N LEU A 189 -13.13 -5.99 -20.30
CA LEU A 189 -13.91 -4.76 -20.21
C LEU A 189 -14.32 -4.44 -18.77
N GLU A 190 -14.70 -5.44 -17.98
CA GLU A 190 -15.05 -5.24 -16.57
C GLU A 190 -13.85 -4.70 -15.77
N ARG A 191 -12.65 -5.25 -16.00
CA ARG A 191 -11.40 -4.76 -15.40
C ARG A 191 -11.12 -3.31 -15.78
N ARG A 192 -11.25 -2.95 -17.05
CA ARG A 192 -11.05 -1.59 -17.55
C ARG A 192 -12.07 -0.60 -16.96
N ILE A 193 -13.34 -1.01 -16.82
CA ILE A 193 -14.39 -0.20 -16.19
C ILE A 193 -14.07 0.08 -14.72
N ASN A 194 -13.65 -0.96 -13.99
CA ASN A 194 -13.27 -0.81 -12.59
C ASN A 194 -12.07 0.14 -12.43
N PHE A 195 -11.06 -0.01 -13.27
CA PHE A 195 -9.91 0.88 -13.30
C PHE A 195 -10.31 2.34 -13.62
N SER A 196 -11.14 2.56 -14.63
CA SER A 196 -11.67 3.91 -14.94
C SER A 196 -12.45 4.51 -13.78
N GLY A 197 -13.17 3.69 -13.00
CA GLY A 197 -13.87 4.13 -11.79
C GLY A 197 -12.92 4.65 -10.71
N VAL A 198 -11.77 4.00 -10.52
CA VAL A 198 -10.72 4.43 -9.59
C VAL A 198 -10.16 5.80 -9.98
N ILE A 199 -9.79 5.93 -11.24
CA ILE A 199 -9.22 7.19 -11.77
C ILE A 199 -10.25 8.33 -11.67
N LYS A 200 -11.52 8.05 -11.96
CA LYS A 200 -12.58 9.04 -11.83
C LYS A 200 -12.71 9.55 -10.40
N LYS A 201 -12.73 8.65 -9.42
CA LYS A 201 -12.78 9.02 -8.01
C LYS A 201 -11.57 9.87 -7.61
N PHE A 202 -10.38 9.48 -8.04
CA PHE A 202 -9.17 10.27 -7.80
C PHE A 202 -9.28 11.70 -8.37
N LEU A 203 -9.75 11.86 -9.60
CA LEU A 203 -9.92 13.18 -10.24
C LEU A 203 -10.98 14.02 -9.52
N GLU A 204 -12.05 13.40 -9.01
CA GLU A 204 -13.08 14.04 -8.22
C GLU A 204 -12.51 14.53 -6.88
N ASP A 205 -11.82 13.66 -6.13
CA ASP A 205 -11.15 13.99 -4.86
C ASP A 205 -10.09 15.08 -5.04
N TYR A 206 -9.31 15.00 -6.12
CA TYR A 206 -8.36 16.03 -6.51
C TYR A 206 -9.03 17.39 -6.75
N SER A 207 -10.12 17.38 -7.50
CA SER A 207 -10.89 18.61 -7.80
C SER A 207 -11.47 19.23 -6.53
N GLU A 208 -11.99 18.40 -5.61
CA GLU A 208 -12.52 18.85 -4.33
C GLU A 208 -11.42 19.48 -3.45
N LEU A 209 -10.26 18.83 -3.33
CA LEU A 209 -9.11 19.36 -2.59
C LEU A 209 -8.61 20.69 -3.16
N MET A 210 -8.58 20.82 -4.49
CA MET A 210 -8.17 22.07 -5.14
C MET A 210 -9.20 23.19 -4.95
N ASN A 211 -10.50 22.90 -4.88
CA ASN A 211 -11.57 23.88 -4.68
C ASN A 211 -11.67 24.34 -3.22
N ASN A 212 -11.36 23.47 -2.25
CA ASN A 212 -11.42 23.77 -0.80
C ASN A 212 -10.21 24.54 -0.29
N TYR A 213 -9.38 25.06 -1.15
CA TYR A 213 -8.10 25.75 -0.88
C TYR A 213 -8.16 26.92 0.11
N ASN A 214 -9.27 27.63 0.21
CA ASN A 214 -9.39 28.83 1.04
C ASN A 214 -9.44 28.54 2.56
N ASN A 215 -9.51 27.27 2.97
CA ASN A 215 -9.64 26.86 4.36
C ASN A 215 -8.30 26.45 5.00
N GLY A 216 -7.25 27.13 4.71
CA GLY A 216 -6.08 27.52 5.48
C GLY A 216 -5.33 26.58 6.41
N SER A 217 -5.53 25.25 6.49
CA SER A 217 -4.67 24.38 7.31
C SER A 217 -3.34 24.05 6.60
N GLY A 218 -2.24 23.95 7.34
CA GLY A 218 -0.92 23.63 6.80
C GLY A 218 -0.90 22.31 6.03
N TRP A 219 -1.70 21.35 6.50
CA TRP A 219 -1.93 20.06 5.88
C TRP A 219 -2.50 20.16 4.45
N TYR A 220 -3.56 20.95 4.25
CA TYR A 220 -4.13 21.20 2.92
C TYR A 220 -3.13 21.86 1.97
N ARG A 221 -2.28 22.76 2.46
CA ARG A 221 -1.24 23.39 1.63
C ARG A 221 -0.22 22.39 1.12
N LYS A 222 0.20 21.43 1.96
CA LYS A 222 1.17 20.39 1.59
C LYS A 222 0.59 19.44 0.54
N ILE A 223 -0.60 18.87 0.79
CA ILE A 223 -1.27 18.01 -0.21
C ILE A 223 -1.49 18.74 -1.52
N ARG A 224 -1.91 20.01 -1.46
CA ARG A 224 -2.12 20.80 -2.66
C ARG A 224 -0.82 20.94 -3.46
N ARG A 225 0.30 21.21 -2.81
CA ARG A 225 1.58 21.33 -3.50
C ARG A 225 1.96 20.03 -4.21
N GLU A 226 1.80 18.89 -3.55
CA GLU A 226 2.02 17.58 -4.15
C GLU A 226 1.15 17.36 -5.38
N LEU A 227 -0.12 17.67 -5.26
CA LEU A 227 -1.07 17.55 -6.37
C LEU A 227 -0.78 18.57 -7.48
N THR A 228 -0.28 19.77 -7.15
CA THR A 228 0.11 20.79 -8.15
C THR A 228 1.35 20.32 -8.89
N LEU A 229 2.37 19.79 -8.20
CA LEU A 229 3.56 19.22 -8.83
C LEU A 229 3.21 18.03 -9.73
N ALA A 230 2.32 17.14 -9.27
CA ALA A 230 1.83 16.06 -10.11
C ALA A 230 1.08 16.61 -11.34
N GLY A 231 0.30 17.69 -11.17
CA GLY A 231 -0.38 18.37 -12.26
C GLY A 231 0.57 19.06 -13.23
N GLU A 232 1.63 19.70 -12.73
CA GLU A 232 2.65 20.32 -13.57
C GLU A 232 3.37 19.30 -14.46
N VAL A 233 3.77 18.16 -13.90
CA VAL A 233 4.35 17.06 -14.68
C VAL A 233 3.36 16.52 -15.72
N TYR A 234 2.06 16.49 -15.40
CA TYR A 234 1.02 16.10 -16.36
C TYR A 234 0.82 17.14 -17.46
N ASP A 235 0.89 18.43 -17.10
CA ASP A 235 0.66 19.57 -18.01
C ASP A 235 1.90 19.88 -18.90
N GLU A 236 3.15 19.61 -18.45
CA GLU A 236 4.38 19.81 -19.24
C GLU A 236 4.46 18.93 -20.49
N GLU A 237 3.81 17.76 -20.47
CA GLU A 237 3.75 16.86 -21.62
C GLU A 237 2.47 17.02 -22.46
N GLY A 238 1.49 17.81 -22.02
CA GLY A 238 0.21 18.03 -22.69
C GLY A 238 -0.25 19.48 -22.60
N ASP A 239 -0.38 20.17 -23.71
CA ASP A 239 -0.83 21.57 -23.81
C ASP A 239 -2.09 21.86 -22.97
N ASN A 240 -1.94 22.71 -21.95
CA ASN A 240 -2.92 23.53 -21.26
C ASN A 240 -3.68 23.01 -20.04
N TYR A 241 -3.57 23.81 -18.95
CA TYR A 241 -4.34 23.83 -17.69
C TYR A 241 -5.89 23.74 -17.85
N HIS A 242 -6.43 23.95 -19.05
CA HIS A 242 -7.84 23.76 -19.38
C HIS A 242 -8.23 22.29 -19.60
N GLY A 243 -7.28 21.35 -19.63
CA GLY A 243 -7.50 19.94 -19.92
C GLY A 243 -8.29 19.18 -18.86
N ARG A 244 -8.20 19.54 -17.57
CA ARG A 244 -8.73 18.71 -16.46
C ARG A 244 -10.23 18.49 -16.49
N LYS A 245 -11.00 19.47 -16.89
CA LYS A 245 -12.46 19.31 -17.05
C LYS A 245 -12.76 18.48 -18.29
N THR A 246 -11.94 18.62 -19.33
CA THR A 246 -12.01 17.79 -20.54
C THR A 246 -11.61 16.35 -20.24
N ASP A 247 -10.66 16.08 -19.33
CA ASP A 247 -10.25 14.74 -18.94
C ASP A 247 -11.34 13.96 -18.21
N THR A 248 -12.05 14.60 -17.27
CA THR A 248 -13.21 13.97 -16.61
C THR A 248 -14.33 13.67 -17.60
N ASP A 249 -14.57 14.56 -18.56
CA ASP A 249 -15.56 14.37 -19.62
C ASP A 249 -15.11 13.27 -20.59
N THR A 250 -13.82 13.22 -20.95
CA THR A 250 -13.22 12.20 -21.81
C THR A 250 -13.28 10.83 -21.13
N LEU A 251 -12.87 10.75 -19.86
CA LEU A 251 -12.94 9.52 -19.07
C LEU A 251 -14.39 9.01 -18.97
N SER A 252 -15.34 9.91 -18.72
CA SER A 252 -16.77 9.57 -18.69
C SER A 252 -17.28 9.08 -20.06
N SER A 253 -16.73 9.58 -21.15
CA SER A 253 -17.05 9.12 -22.52
C SER A 253 -16.47 7.72 -22.79
N VAL A 254 -15.22 7.48 -22.39
CA VAL A 254 -14.55 6.17 -22.49
C VAL A 254 -15.29 5.13 -21.64
N ASP A 255 -15.58 5.42 -20.38
CA ASP A 255 -16.33 4.54 -19.47
C ASP A 255 -17.70 4.16 -20.07
N ARG A 256 -18.39 5.12 -20.68
CA ARG A 256 -19.68 4.86 -21.36
C ARG A 256 -19.52 3.91 -22.54
N ARG A 257 -18.46 4.07 -23.36
CA ARG A 257 -18.15 3.17 -24.47
C ARG A 257 -17.87 1.76 -23.97
N LEU A 258 -17.01 1.61 -22.96
CA LEU A 258 -16.67 0.32 -22.36
C LEU A 258 -17.91 -0.39 -21.81
N ARG A 259 -18.76 0.31 -21.04
CA ARG A 259 -20.02 -0.23 -20.51
C ARG A 259 -20.97 -0.67 -21.63
N LYS A 260 -21.11 0.14 -22.67
CA LYS A 260 -21.96 -0.23 -23.82
C LYS A 260 -21.47 -1.50 -24.48
N LEU A 261 -20.16 -1.64 -24.73
CA LEU A 261 -19.59 -2.85 -25.31
C LEU A 261 -19.78 -4.08 -24.40
N ARG A 262 -19.48 -3.93 -23.10
CA ARG A 262 -19.70 -4.99 -22.11
C ARG A 262 -21.15 -5.46 -22.12
N ASP A 263 -22.08 -4.53 -22.06
CA ASP A 263 -23.51 -4.85 -21.99
C ASP A 263 -23.98 -5.53 -23.30
N SER A 264 -23.46 -5.09 -24.47
CA SER A 264 -23.71 -5.77 -25.74
C SER A 264 -23.18 -7.20 -25.71
N LEU A 265 -21.96 -7.45 -25.24
CA LEU A 265 -21.39 -8.80 -25.11
C LEU A 265 -22.14 -9.67 -24.09
N LEU A 266 -22.58 -9.10 -22.98
CA LEU A 266 -23.38 -9.82 -21.99
C LEU A 266 -24.75 -10.22 -22.53
N ASN A 267 -25.37 -9.37 -23.37
CA ASN A 267 -26.61 -9.70 -24.05
C ASN A 267 -26.47 -10.89 -25.00
N LEU A 268 -25.29 -11.08 -25.61
CA LEU A 268 -25.04 -12.25 -26.45
C LEU A 268 -25.08 -13.58 -25.70
N ARG A 269 -24.89 -13.57 -24.37
CA ARG A 269 -25.01 -14.78 -23.54
C ARG A 269 -26.44 -15.34 -23.48
N GLN A 270 -27.43 -14.57 -23.89
CA GLN A 270 -28.84 -15.04 -23.93
C GLN A 270 -29.15 -15.89 -25.17
N PHE A 271 -28.25 -15.95 -26.15
CA PHE A 271 -28.45 -16.79 -27.33
C PHE A 271 -28.21 -18.26 -27.04
N ASP A 272 -28.97 -19.13 -27.70
CA ASP A 272 -28.92 -20.59 -27.54
C ASP A 272 -27.52 -21.16 -27.79
N LEU A 273 -26.71 -20.49 -28.58
CA LEU A 273 -25.33 -20.88 -28.89
C LEU A 273 -24.50 -21.08 -27.60
N PHE A 274 -24.70 -20.24 -26.58
CA PHE A 274 -24.00 -20.39 -25.29
C PHE A 274 -24.35 -21.67 -24.54
N SER A 275 -25.60 -22.15 -24.70
CA SER A 275 -26.08 -23.39 -24.08
C SER A 275 -25.72 -24.63 -24.90
N ASN A 276 -25.58 -24.48 -26.22
CA ASN A 276 -25.34 -25.56 -27.16
C ASN A 276 -23.86 -25.96 -27.28
N VAL A 277 -22.94 -25.11 -26.77
CA VAL A 277 -21.48 -25.34 -26.80
C VAL A 277 -20.98 -25.83 -25.43
N ASP A 278 -20.13 -26.87 -25.43
CA ASP A 278 -19.55 -27.43 -24.21
C ASP A 278 -18.54 -26.45 -23.58
N GLN A 279 -18.92 -25.83 -22.44
CA GLN A 279 -18.14 -24.85 -21.69
C GLN A 279 -16.77 -25.39 -21.21
N ARG A 280 -16.63 -26.70 -21.03
CA ARG A 280 -15.37 -27.33 -20.60
C ARG A 280 -14.28 -27.21 -21.69
N LYS A 281 -14.68 -27.21 -22.96
CA LYS A 281 -13.77 -27.06 -24.08
C LYS A 281 -13.38 -25.59 -24.30
N VAL A 282 -14.25 -24.67 -23.93
CA VAL A 282 -14.04 -23.22 -24.07
C VAL A 282 -12.90 -22.71 -23.20
N SER A 283 -12.78 -23.21 -21.97
CA SER A 283 -11.79 -22.71 -20.99
C SER A 283 -10.33 -22.96 -21.40
N SER A 284 -10.05 -24.03 -22.14
CA SER A 284 -8.69 -24.45 -22.56
C SER A 284 -8.40 -24.23 -24.04
N ILE A 285 -9.22 -23.43 -24.73
CA ILE A 285 -9.13 -23.28 -26.18
C ILE A 285 -7.91 -22.47 -26.58
N GLN A 286 -7.18 -22.97 -27.58
CA GLN A 286 -6.07 -22.28 -28.23
C GLN A 286 -6.46 -21.98 -29.68
N TYR A 287 -5.96 -20.85 -30.21
CA TYR A 287 -6.23 -20.46 -31.58
C TYR A 287 -5.51 -21.36 -32.58
N HIS A 288 -6.24 -21.84 -33.59
CA HIS A 288 -5.68 -22.42 -34.80
C HIS A 288 -6.53 -22.05 -36.05
N ASP A 289 -5.89 -21.89 -37.19
CA ASP A 289 -6.59 -21.54 -38.43
C ASP A 289 -7.47 -22.68 -38.92
N THR A 290 -8.74 -22.36 -39.19
CA THR A 290 -9.67 -23.23 -39.89
C THR A 290 -10.17 -22.57 -41.17
N ASN A 291 -10.70 -23.36 -42.11
CA ASN A 291 -11.25 -22.80 -43.35
C ASN A 291 -12.38 -21.78 -43.07
N VAL A 292 -13.15 -21.97 -42.02
CA VAL A 292 -14.23 -21.05 -41.61
C VAL A 292 -13.64 -19.75 -41.08
N LEU A 293 -12.66 -19.83 -40.18
CA LEU A 293 -12.00 -18.63 -39.60
C LEU A 293 -11.25 -17.80 -40.66
N VAL A 294 -10.80 -18.41 -41.77
CA VAL A 294 -10.07 -17.68 -42.80
C VAL A 294 -11.03 -17.10 -43.84
N ASN A 295 -12.03 -17.86 -44.28
CA ASN A 295 -12.82 -17.54 -45.48
C ASN A 295 -14.25 -17.09 -45.18
N HIS A 296 -14.79 -17.35 -44.00
CA HIS A 296 -16.18 -17.00 -43.72
C HIS A 296 -16.36 -15.49 -43.52
N LYS A 297 -17.42 -14.94 -44.07
CA LYS A 297 -17.74 -13.51 -44.11
C LYS A 297 -17.62 -12.80 -42.73
N HIS A 298 -18.03 -13.47 -41.66
CA HIS A 298 -18.03 -12.89 -40.32
C HIS A 298 -16.92 -13.46 -39.44
N TYR A 299 -16.67 -14.77 -39.42
CA TYR A 299 -15.66 -15.41 -38.55
C TYR A 299 -14.22 -14.97 -38.84
N ARG A 300 -13.89 -14.51 -40.06
CA ARG A 300 -12.54 -14.05 -40.41
C ARG A 300 -12.01 -12.92 -39.54
N TYR A 301 -12.90 -12.10 -38.98
CA TYR A 301 -12.50 -10.98 -38.11
C TYR A 301 -12.16 -11.45 -36.67
N LEU A 302 -12.61 -12.66 -36.28
CA LEU A 302 -12.33 -13.19 -34.98
C LEU A 302 -10.84 -13.44 -34.74
N LYS A 303 -10.08 -13.75 -35.79
CA LYS A 303 -8.63 -13.93 -35.72
C LYS A 303 -7.93 -12.64 -35.23
N GLU A 304 -8.18 -11.55 -35.93
CA GLU A 304 -7.57 -10.26 -35.58
C GLU A 304 -7.95 -9.81 -34.17
N LEU A 305 -9.23 -9.90 -33.84
CA LEU A 305 -9.73 -9.55 -32.51
C LEU A 305 -9.16 -10.44 -31.40
N TRP A 306 -8.98 -11.73 -31.66
CA TRP A 306 -8.39 -12.66 -30.71
C TRP A 306 -6.95 -12.29 -30.38
N PHE A 307 -6.13 -12.02 -31.40
CA PHE A 307 -4.73 -11.65 -31.18
C PHE A 307 -4.59 -10.26 -30.55
N SER A 308 -5.40 -9.28 -30.96
CA SER A 308 -5.42 -7.98 -30.29
C SER A 308 -5.81 -8.11 -28.80
N LEU A 309 -6.78 -8.95 -28.45
CA LEU A 309 -7.11 -9.22 -27.07
C LEU A 309 -5.96 -9.89 -26.29
N LEU A 310 -5.23 -10.83 -26.94
CA LEU A 310 -4.09 -11.49 -26.29
C LEU A 310 -2.88 -10.56 -26.13
N GLU A 311 -2.71 -9.58 -26.99
CA GLU A 311 -1.69 -8.53 -26.84
C GLU A 311 -1.99 -7.64 -25.63
N GLU A 312 -3.26 -7.29 -25.44
CA GLU A 312 -3.73 -6.51 -24.28
C GLU A 312 -3.75 -7.35 -22.98
N ASP A 313 -4.10 -8.64 -23.11
CA ASP A 313 -4.26 -9.57 -21.98
C ASP A 313 -3.07 -10.55 -21.94
N LYS A 314 -1.83 -10.01 -21.98
CA LYS A 314 -0.60 -10.81 -21.99
C LYS A 314 -0.59 -11.81 -20.83
N ASP A 315 -1.14 -12.99 -21.09
CA ASP A 315 -0.96 -14.15 -20.22
C ASP A 315 0.54 -14.54 -20.24
N LYS A 316 1.25 -14.13 -19.20
CA LYS A 316 2.63 -14.58 -19.00
C LYS A 316 2.60 -16.08 -18.75
N SER A 317 3.43 -16.83 -19.48
CA SER A 317 3.62 -18.26 -19.22
C SER A 317 4.05 -18.50 -17.76
N GLU A 318 3.74 -19.66 -17.18
CA GLU A 318 4.06 -19.95 -15.76
C GLU A 318 5.54 -19.73 -15.41
N GLU A 319 6.48 -19.92 -16.33
CA GLU A 319 7.90 -19.63 -16.11
C GLU A 319 8.19 -18.12 -15.97
N ASN A 320 7.49 -17.27 -16.73
CA ASN A 320 7.60 -15.81 -16.57
C ASN A 320 6.83 -15.30 -15.35
N LYS A 321 5.89 -16.09 -14.81
CA LYS A 321 5.09 -15.72 -13.64
C LYS A 321 5.93 -15.65 -12.37
N VAL A 322 6.91 -16.57 -12.20
CA VAL A 322 7.80 -16.62 -11.03
C VAL A 322 8.69 -15.36 -10.97
N GLU A 323 9.32 -15.00 -12.10
CA GLU A 323 10.15 -13.80 -12.18
C GLU A 323 9.29 -12.53 -12.02
N ALA A 324 8.05 -12.56 -12.53
CA ALA A 324 7.13 -11.45 -12.40
C ALA A 324 6.69 -11.20 -10.95
N ASP A 325 6.35 -12.23 -10.18
CA ASP A 325 5.92 -12.09 -8.79
C ASP A 325 7.03 -11.46 -7.93
N ASP A 326 8.28 -11.91 -8.08
CA ASP A 326 9.42 -11.35 -7.36
C ASP A 326 9.68 -9.88 -7.74
N ILE A 327 9.48 -9.53 -9.01
CA ILE A 327 9.61 -8.15 -9.50
C ILE A 327 8.51 -7.26 -8.91
N ILE A 328 7.26 -7.72 -8.86
CA ILE A 328 6.15 -6.93 -8.27
C ILE A 328 6.45 -6.61 -6.81
N ILE A 329 6.77 -7.62 -6.01
CA ILE A 329 7.04 -7.43 -4.59
C ILE A 329 8.23 -6.48 -4.38
N LYS A 330 9.26 -6.60 -5.21
CA LYS A 330 10.42 -5.70 -5.19
C LYS A 330 10.01 -4.26 -5.54
N ASN A 331 9.18 -4.08 -6.57
CA ASN A 331 8.75 -2.75 -7.01
C ASN A 331 7.84 -2.07 -5.97
N VAL A 332 6.91 -2.81 -5.34
CA VAL A 332 6.09 -2.27 -4.24
C VAL A 332 6.97 -1.86 -3.05
N ARG A 333 8.03 -2.62 -2.76
CA ARG A 333 9.01 -2.26 -1.73
C ARG A 333 9.79 -1.00 -2.08
N ASN A 334 10.20 -0.86 -3.33
CA ASN A 334 10.87 0.34 -3.84
C ASN A 334 9.94 1.56 -3.73
N TYR A 335 8.64 1.39 -3.98
CA TYR A 335 7.67 2.45 -3.77
C TYR A 335 7.56 2.87 -2.29
N GLY A 336 7.48 1.91 -1.36
CA GLY A 336 7.52 2.21 0.08
C GLY A 336 8.79 2.96 0.50
N LEU A 337 9.94 2.56 -0.05
CA LEU A 337 11.22 3.26 0.15
C LEU A 337 11.19 4.68 -0.43
N ALA A 338 10.60 4.85 -1.60
CA ALA A 338 10.45 6.14 -2.26
C ALA A 338 9.62 7.13 -1.44
N LEU A 339 8.52 6.66 -0.82
CA LEU A 339 7.69 7.49 0.06
C LEU A 339 8.50 8.04 1.23
N ILE A 340 9.33 7.19 1.86
CA ILE A 340 10.21 7.61 2.97
C ILE A 340 11.25 8.62 2.46
N ASN A 341 11.95 8.31 1.38
CA ASN A 341 12.99 9.16 0.81
C ASN A 341 12.46 10.53 0.41
N TYR A 342 11.32 10.55 -0.26
CA TYR A 342 10.66 11.77 -0.66
C TYR A 342 10.26 12.63 0.55
N GLY A 343 9.58 12.04 1.54
CA GLY A 343 9.16 12.76 2.73
C GLY A 343 10.32 13.28 3.58
N VAL A 344 11.47 12.58 3.60
CA VAL A 344 12.66 13.04 4.32
C VAL A 344 13.37 14.18 3.59
N ARG A 345 13.50 14.11 2.27
CA ARG A 345 14.25 15.09 1.45
C ARG A 345 13.45 16.36 1.16
N ASN A 346 12.14 16.24 1.01
CA ASN A 346 11.31 17.38 0.64
C ASN A 346 11.18 18.38 1.80
N GLU A 347 11.45 19.65 1.52
CA GLU A 347 11.41 20.76 2.49
C GLU A 347 10.02 20.96 3.11
N GLU A 348 8.94 20.63 2.37
CA GLU A 348 7.57 20.72 2.88
C GLU A 348 7.25 19.70 3.99
N TYR A 349 8.04 18.62 4.08
CA TYR A 349 7.89 17.59 5.11
C TYR A 349 8.99 17.69 6.16
N LEU A 350 10.15 17.08 5.95
CA LEU A 350 11.24 17.09 6.90
C LEU A 350 12.43 17.95 6.45
N GLY A 351 12.71 18.04 5.15
CA GLY A 351 13.74 18.90 4.57
C GLY A 351 15.15 18.57 5.06
N TYR A 352 15.52 17.29 5.11
CA TYR A 352 16.86 16.85 5.48
C TYR A 352 17.80 16.85 4.29
N SER A 353 19.03 17.31 4.51
CA SER A 353 20.14 17.11 3.57
C SER A 353 20.64 15.67 3.67
N VAL A 354 20.49 14.90 2.60
CA VAL A 354 20.77 13.47 2.57
C VAL A 354 22.06 13.18 1.80
N LYS A 355 22.94 12.35 2.36
CA LYS A 355 24.18 11.86 1.74
C LYS A 355 24.17 10.34 1.67
N GLY A 356 24.35 9.79 0.49
CA GLY A 356 24.35 8.34 0.24
C GLY A 356 23.52 7.96 -0.97
N CYS A 357 23.25 6.66 -1.16
CA CYS A 357 22.37 6.15 -2.20
C CYS A 357 20.95 5.97 -1.62
N ASP A 358 19.93 5.78 -2.48
CA ASP A 358 18.52 5.73 -2.05
C ASP A 358 18.18 4.59 -1.09
N THR A 359 18.98 3.54 -1.08
CA THR A 359 18.81 2.38 -0.17
C THR A 359 19.68 2.43 1.09
N ASN A 360 20.65 3.35 1.15
CA ASN A 360 21.55 3.51 2.30
C ASN A 360 22.08 4.92 2.36
N TRP A 361 21.56 5.72 3.28
CA TRP A 361 21.95 7.12 3.42
C TRP A 361 21.90 7.61 4.86
N VAL A 362 22.55 8.75 5.06
CA VAL A 362 22.54 9.53 6.29
C VAL A 362 21.98 10.91 5.98
N GLY A 363 20.95 11.29 6.71
CA GLY A 363 20.31 12.60 6.63
C GLY A 363 20.68 13.48 7.82
N THR A 364 21.00 14.73 7.56
CA THR A 364 21.33 15.72 8.59
C THR A 364 20.50 16.99 8.42
N LYS A 365 20.01 17.53 9.52
CA LYS A 365 19.34 18.82 9.59
C LYS A 365 19.76 19.49 10.90
N GLU A 366 20.11 20.77 10.84
CA GLU A 366 20.60 21.51 11.99
C GLU A 366 19.56 21.51 13.13
N GLY A 367 20.00 21.10 14.32
CA GLY A 367 19.20 21.05 15.54
C GLY A 367 18.17 19.92 15.60
N PHE A 368 18.20 18.96 14.67
CA PHE A 368 17.39 17.75 14.71
C PHE A 368 18.28 16.51 14.77
N PRO A 369 17.75 15.36 15.27
CA PRO A 369 18.52 14.13 15.30
C PRO A 369 18.94 13.68 13.91
N GLU A 370 20.10 13.03 13.82
CA GLU A 370 20.57 12.40 12.58
C GLU A 370 19.62 11.28 12.19
N LEU A 371 19.26 11.20 10.91
CA LEU A 371 18.45 10.15 10.34
C LEU A 371 19.34 9.20 9.52
N LYS A 372 19.14 7.89 9.65
CA LYS A 372 19.85 6.89 8.83
C LYS A 372 18.85 5.90 8.28
N LEU A 373 18.96 5.63 7.00
CA LEU A 373 18.18 4.58 6.34
C LEU A 373 19.11 3.51 5.81
N SER A 374 18.72 2.27 5.99
CA SER A 374 19.37 1.11 5.38
C SER A 374 18.32 0.02 5.11
N ILE A 375 18.59 -0.87 4.18
CA ILE A 375 17.76 -2.04 3.93
C ILE A 375 18.52 -3.26 4.39
N ASP A 376 17.89 -4.12 5.19
CA ASP A 376 18.48 -5.37 5.62
C ASP A 376 18.41 -6.44 4.50
N LYS A 377 19.09 -7.58 4.71
CA LYS A 377 19.13 -8.68 3.73
C LYS A 377 17.76 -9.29 3.43
N THR A 378 16.78 -9.09 4.30
CA THR A 378 15.42 -9.58 4.15
C THR A 378 14.51 -8.58 3.43
N GLY A 379 15.02 -7.40 3.10
CA GLY A 379 14.27 -6.32 2.45
C GLY A 379 13.42 -5.49 3.41
N VAL A 380 13.67 -5.56 4.72
CA VAL A 380 13.08 -4.67 5.72
C VAL A 380 13.84 -3.34 5.69
N ILE A 381 13.09 -2.24 5.65
CA ILE A 381 13.68 -0.90 5.71
C ILE A 381 13.94 -0.58 7.18
N ILE A 382 15.21 -0.41 7.51
CA ILE A 382 15.67 0.00 8.85
C ILE A 382 15.90 1.50 8.83
N PHE A 383 15.16 2.20 9.66
CA PHE A 383 15.20 3.65 9.75
C PHE A 383 15.59 4.08 11.17
N ASN A 384 16.76 4.67 11.32
CA ASN A 384 17.22 5.14 12.62
C ASN A 384 16.95 6.64 12.78
N VAL A 385 16.33 7.00 13.88
CA VAL A 385 16.08 8.37 14.32
C VAL A 385 16.93 8.58 15.56
N GLY A 386 18.11 9.19 15.41
CA GLY A 386 19.08 9.30 16.51
C GLY A 386 19.46 7.92 17.09
N GLN A 387 18.98 7.59 18.28
CA GLN A 387 19.23 6.31 18.96
C GLN A 387 18.10 5.29 18.77
N GLU A 388 16.95 5.69 18.31
CA GLU A 388 15.78 4.83 18.10
C GLU A 388 15.83 4.19 16.71
N THR A 389 15.41 2.93 16.63
CA THR A 389 15.37 2.19 15.36
C THR A 389 13.94 1.83 15.03
N LEU A 390 13.44 2.33 13.91
CA LEU A 390 12.16 1.97 13.32
C LEU A 390 12.37 0.91 12.22
N ARG A 391 11.45 -0.01 12.11
CA ARG A 391 11.44 -1.04 11.08
C ARG A 391 10.19 -0.86 10.23
N PHE A 392 10.35 -0.64 8.93
CA PHE A 392 9.24 -0.60 8.00
C PHE A 392 9.22 -1.89 7.18
N VAL A 393 8.15 -2.65 7.33
CA VAL A 393 7.90 -3.88 6.59
C VAL A 393 6.85 -3.60 5.52
N VAL A 394 7.19 -3.83 4.27
CA VAL A 394 6.26 -3.64 3.15
C VAL A 394 5.52 -4.94 2.90
N LEU A 395 4.20 -4.90 2.95
CA LEU A 395 3.31 -6.02 2.70
C LEU A 395 2.41 -5.75 1.50
N LEU A 396 1.98 -6.81 0.84
CA LEU A 396 0.90 -6.77 -0.13
C LEU A 396 -0.40 -7.16 0.59
N GLY A 397 -1.36 -6.22 0.61
CA GLY A 397 -2.61 -6.34 1.35
C GLY A 397 -2.52 -5.91 2.82
N ILE A 398 -3.68 -5.69 3.41
CA ILE A 398 -3.81 -5.27 4.80
C ILE A 398 -3.65 -6.49 5.71
N PRO A 399 -2.79 -6.45 6.74
CA PRO A 399 -2.62 -7.56 7.66
C PRO A 399 -3.88 -7.78 8.52
N SER A 400 -4.03 -9.00 9.01
CA SER A 400 -5.13 -9.35 9.90
C SER A 400 -5.12 -8.47 11.17
N PRO A 401 -6.29 -8.03 11.67
CA PRO A 401 -6.38 -7.27 12.92
C PRO A 401 -5.82 -8.01 14.15
N THR A 402 -5.71 -9.33 14.06
CA THR A 402 -5.19 -10.20 15.14
C THR A 402 -3.67 -10.29 15.17
N ASP A 403 -2.98 -9.74 14.17
CA ASP A 403 -1.53 -9.80 14.08
C ASP A 403 -0.85 -8.97 15.17
N VAL A 404 0.06 -9.60 15.90
CA VAL A 404 0.88 -8.91 16.91
C VAL A 404 2.08 -8.27 16.23
N ILE A 405 2.04 -6.94 16.14
CA ILE A 405 3.11 -6.13 15.56
C ILE A 405 4.03 -5.61 16.67
N PRO A 406 5.35 -5.84 16.63
CA PRO A 406 6.31 -5.31 17.59
C PRO A 406 6.27 -3.78 17.69
N ASP A 407 6.74 -3.22 18.82
CA ASP A 407 6.56 -1.78 19.12
C ASP A 407 7.25 -0.86 18.11
N ASN A 408 8.43 -1.20 17.66
CA ASN A 408 9.20 -0.38 16.71
C ASN A 408 9.02 -0.84 15.25
N THR A 409 7.98 -1.63 14.96
CA THR A 409 7.71 -2.14 13.62
C THR A 409 6.43 -1.50 13.07
N TYR A 410 6.54 -0.93 11.89
CA TYR A 410 5.45 -0.33 11.13
C TYR A 410 5.27 -1.07 9.81
N ILE A 411 4.04 -1.22 9.40
CA ILE A 411 3.70 -1.98 8.21
C ILE A 411 3.22 -1.01 7.13
N LEU A 412 3.93 -0.96 6.02
CA LEU A 412 3.48 -0.31 4.81
C LEU A 412 2.64 -1.33 4.03
N ALA A 413 1.33 -1.31 4.25
CA ALA A 413 0.40 -2.26 3.64
C ALA A 413 -0.06 -1.71 2.29
N TYR A 414 0.46 -2.26 1.19
CA TYR A 414 -0.01 -1.90 -0.12
C TYR A 414 -1.42 -2.48 -0.35
N ASP A 415 -2.38 -1.59 -0.50
CA ASP A 415 -3.77 -1.95 -0.76
C ASP A 415 -4.20 -1.38 -2.11
N ASN A 416 -4.86 -2.23 -2.87
CA ASN A 416 -5.36 -1.89 -4.20
C ASN A 416 -6.80 -1.36 -4.17
N SER A 417 -7.42 -1.34 -2.98
CA SER A 417 -8.78 -0.86 -2.81
C SER A 417 -8.87 0.64 -3.13
N THR A 418 -9.97 1.02 -3.74
CA THR A 418 -10.28 2.42 -4.09
C THR A 418 -10.73 3.22 -2.88
N GLU A 419 -11.07 2.54 -1.79
CA GLU A 419 -11.50 3.18 -0.56
C GLU A 419 -10.30 3.30 0.38
N CYS A 420 -10.11 4.49 0.94
CA CYS A 420 -9.11 4.70 1.98
C CYS A 420 -9.52 3.86 3.20
N THR A 421 -8.97 2.66 3.31
CA THR A 421 -9.29 1.75 4.41
C THR A 421 -8.79 2.39 5.69
N VAL A 422 -9.70 2.76 6.57
CA VAL A 422 -9.36 3.27 7.89
C VAL A 422 -8.95 2.06 8.73
N VAL A 423 -7.65 1.94 8.98
CA VAL A 423 -7.11 0.90 9.86
C VAL A 423 -6.99 1.49 11.26
N GLU A 424 -7.66 0.88 12.24
CA GLU A 424 -7.62 1.34 13.65
C GLU A 424 -6.21 1.23 14.26
N ASN A 425 -5.38 0.31 13.76
CA ASN A 425 -4.03 0.11 14.26
C ASN A 425 -3.05 1.11 13.63
N ARG A 426 -2.56 2.07 14.41
CA ARG A 426 -1.60 3.10 13.99
C ARG A 426 -0.27 2.55 13.44
N LYS A 427 0.08 1.28 13.72
CA LYS A 427 1.27 0.62 13.18
C LYS A 427 1.10 0.14 11.73
N ILE A 428 -0.12 0.15 11.21
CA ILE A 428 -0.42 -0.23 9.83
C ILE A 428 -0.70 1.05 9.04
N ILE A 429 0.14 1.31 8.06
CA ILE A 429 0.04 2.46 7.17
C ILE A 429 -0.44 1.95 5.82
N PRO A 430 -1.71 2.14 5.45
CA PRO A 430 -2.20 1.78 4.13
C PRO A 430 -1.49 2.64 3.08
N VAL A 431 -0.88 1.97 2.12
CA VAL A 431 -0.15 2.60 1.00
C VAL A 431 -0.86 2.22 -0.28
N SER A 432 -1.19 3.20 -1.09
CA SER A 432 -1.84 3.00 -2.39
C SER A 432 -1.34 4.05 -3.38
N LEU A 433 -1.25 3.69 -4.64
CA LEU A 433 -0.94 4.64 -5.72
C LEU A 433 -2.00 5.75 -5.83
N ASN A 434 -3.19 5.50 -5.34
CA ASN A 434 -4.33 6.41 -5.38
C ASN A 434 -4.44 7.32 -4.14
N ASN A 435 -3.60 7.10 -3.14
CA ASN A 435 -3.68 7.82 -1.87
C ASN A 435 -2.55 8.84 -1.74
N VAL A 436 -2.87 10.11 -1.97
CA VAL A 436 -1.94 11.25 -1.84
C VAL A 436 -1.46 11.49 -0.41
N THR A 437 -2.11 10.90 0.60
CA THR A 437 -1.73 11.07 2.01
C THR A 437 -0.73 10.04 2.52
N CYS A 438 -0.23 9.14 1.67
CA CYS A 438 0.69 8.09 2.09
C CYS A 438 1.99 8.65 2.68
N VAL A 439 2.59 9.63 2.01
CA VAL A 439 3.84 10.29 2.48
C VAL A 439 3.62 10.87 3.86
N GLU A 440 2.50 11.58 4.03
CA GLU A 440 2.11 12.21 5.29
C GLU A 440 2.07 11.21 6.45
N LYS A 441 1.38 10.09 6.26
CA LYS A 441 1.25 9.07 7.31
C LYS A 441 2.61 8.46 7.69
N VAL A 442 3.48 8.21 6.70
CA VAL A 442 4.83 7.70 6.94
C VAL A 442 5.65 8.73 7.73
N ILE A 443 5.62 9.99 7.30
CA ILE A 443 6.37 11.06 7.96
C ILE A 443 5.84 11.37 9.36
N THR A 444 4.54 11.23 9.59
CA THR A 444 3.95 11.36 10.94
C THR A 444 4.61 10.41 11.93
N VAL A 445 4.80 9.15 11.57
CA VAL A 445 5.50 8.16 12.43
C VAL A 445 6.94 8.60 12.74
N ILE A 446 7.67 9.11 11.75
CA ILE A 446 9.04 9.60 11.94
C ILE A 446 9.04 10.83 12.88
N ARG A 447 8.12 11.77 12.66
CA ARG A 447 7.98 12.98 13.49
C ARG A 447 7.58 12.64 14.93
N GLU A 448 6.68 11.68 15.14
CA GLU A 448 6.33 11.20 16.48
C GLU A 448 7.56 10.66 17.22
N THR A 449 8.39 9.88 16.55
CA THR A 449 9.64 9.35 17.13
C THR A 449 10.64 10.45 17.43
N MET A 450 10.81 11.41 16.51
CA MET A 450 11.67 12.58 16.73
C MET A 450 11.18 13.41 17.92
N PHE A 451 9.88 13.64 18.03
CA PHE A 451 9.27 14.38 19.13
C PHE A 451 9.43 13.66 20.47
N LYS A 452 9.21 12.34 20.49
CA LYS A 452 9.48 11.51 21.68
C LYS A 452 10.93 11.67 22.14
N GLN A 453 11.88 11.56 21.24
CA GLN A 453 13.30 11.76 21.56
C GLN A 453 13.61 13.19 22.03
N TYR A 454 13.00 14.18 21.38
CA TYR A 454 13.16 15.58 21.80
C TYR A 454 12.72 15.74 23.26
N LEU A 455 11.53 15.26 23.64
CA LEU A 455 11.02 15.34 25.01
C LEU A 455 11.90 14.57 26.00
N MET A 456 12.33 13.35 25.63
CA MET A 456 13.19 12.51 26.49
C MET A 456 14.58 13.09 26.69
N ASN A 457 15.10 13.80 25.69
CA ASN A 457 16.43 14.44 25.75
C ASN A 457 16.41 15.88 26.32
N THR A 458 15.22 16.46 26.48
CA THR A 458 15.03 17.81 27.00
C THR A 458 14.17 17.77 28.27
N VAL A 459 12.85 17.82 28.14
CA VAL A 459 11.88 18.00 29.26
C VAL A 459 11.98 16.90 30.31
N PHE A 460 12.11 15.64 29.89
CA PHE A 460 12.13 14.48 30.78
C PHE A 460 13.51 13.88 31.01
N LYS A 461 14.57 14.58 30.57
CA LYS A 461 15.94 14.11 30.77
C LYS A 461 16.28 14.06 32.24
N LYS A 462 16.67 12.88 32.72
CA LYS A 462 17.16 12.65 34.07
C LYS A 462 18.66 12.90 34.14
N HIS A 463 19.10 13.68 35.10
CA HIS A 463 20.51 13.93 35.39
C HIS A 463 20.90 13.33 36.72
N SER A 464 22.07 12.74 36.84
CA SER A 464 22.53 12.13 38.06
C SER A 464 22.73 13.16 39.19
N PHE A 465 22.35 12.81 40.39
CA PHE A 465 22.51 13.62 41.57
C PHE A 465 23.34 12.89 42.64
N PRO A 466 24.40 13.52 43.17
CA PRO A 466 25.25 12.86 44.17
C PRO A 466 24.47 12.47 45.44
N TYR A 467 24.55 11.18 45.83
CA TYR A 467 23.88 10.66 47.02
C TYR A 467 24.22 11.46 48.30
N GLN A 468 25.45 11.93 48.42
CA GLN A 468 25.93 12.68 49.59
C GLN A 468 25.20 14.02 49.78
N LEU A 469 24.64 14.57 48.71
CA LEU A 469 23.91 15.83 48.72
C LEU A 469 22.41 15.67 48.99
N THR A 470 21.88 14.45 49.08
CA THR A 470 20.46 14.17 49.34
C THR A 470 19.91 14.88 50.58
N PRO A 471 20.64 14.99 51.72
CA PRO A 471 20.15 15.73 52.90
C PRO A 471 20.01 17.24 52.69
N TYR A 472 20.55 17.80 51.60
CA TYR A 472 20.56 19.23 51.31
C TYR A 472 19.68 19.60 50.11
N VAL A 473 18.84 18.70 49.66
CA VAL A 473 17.96 18.90 48.47
C VAL A 473 17.09 20.14 48.64
N GLU A 474 16.51 20.38 49.85
CA GLU A 474 15.70 21.58 50.10
C GLU A 474 16.49 22.87 49.94
N ASP A 475 17.72 22.91 50.47
CA ASP A 475 18.60 24.08 50.35
C ASP A 475 19.01 24.31 48.89
N ILE A 476 19.28 23.24 48.16
CA ILE A 476 19.61 23.31 46.74
C ILE A 476 18.42 23.80 45.92
N THR A 477 17.22 23.26 46.14
CA THR A 477 15.99 23.68 45.45
C THR A 477 15.62 25.13 45.71
N ASN A 478 15.85 25.62 46.92
CA ASN A 478 15.59 27.02 47.28
C ASN A 478 16.53 27.98 46.55
N ASN A 479 17.74 27.54 46.20
CA ASN A 479 18.74 28.34 45.48
C ASN A 479 18.67 28.13 43.97
N ILE A 480 18.29 26.92 43.51
CA ILE A 480 18.15 26.57 42.11
C ILE A 480 16.70 26.18 41.83
N LYS A 481 15.86 27.18 41.54
CA LYS A 481 14.40 27.01 41.43
C LYS A 481 13.94 26.28 40.16
N CYS A 482 14.83 26.11 39.18
CA CYS A 482 14.48 25.55 37.89
C CYS A 482 14.53 24.00 37.83
N ILE A 483 14.89 23.34 38.95
CA ILE A 483 15.04 21.87 38.99
C ILE A 483 14.11 21.24 39.99
N SER A 484 13.71 19.99 39.73
CA SER A 484 13.04 19.09 40.63
C SER A 484 13.88 17.84 40.87
N PHE A 485 13.78 17.27 42.09
CA PHE A 485 14.57 16.10 42.50
C PHE A 485 13.70 14.88 42.70
N ASP A 486 14.18 13.76 42.23
CA ASP A 486 13.74 12.45 42.69
C ASP A 486 14.81 11.88 43.64
N THR A 487 14.52 11.96 44.95
CA THR A 487 15.45 11.49 45.97
C THR A 487 15.57 9.97 46.04
N LYS A 488 14.62 9.20 45.48
CA LYS A 488 14.65 7.74 45.43
C LYS A 488 15.58 7.24 44.36
N GLU A 489 15.52 7.87 43.19
CA GLU A 489 16.37 7.53 42.04
C GLU A 489 17.71 8.27 42.04
N HIS A 490 17.92 9.23 42.93
CA HIS A 490 19.10 10.11 42.97
C HIS A 490 19.33 10.84 41.63
N VAL A 491 18.26 11.44 41.10
CA VAL A 491 18.28 12.21 39.87
C VAL A 491 17.59 13.56 40.05
N TYR A 492 17.94 14.51 39.18
CA TYR A 492 17.19 15.74 39.04
C TYR A 492 16.76 15.95 37.59
N ARG A 493 15.74 16.79 37.37
CA ARG A 493 15.25 17.22 36.07
C ARG A 493 15.05 18.72 36.07
N PHE A 494 15.15 19.35 34.91
CA PHE A 494 14.76 20.73 34.72
C PHE A 494 13.23 20.82 34.62
N GLU A 495 12.60 21.57 35.50
CA GLU A 495 11.16 21.84 35.50
C GLU A 495 10.84 23.19 34.81
N TYR A 496 11.76 24.11 34.89
CA TYR A 496 11.72 25.41 34.21
C TYR A 496 12.97 25.61 33.37
N TYR A 497 12.98 26.66 32.54
CA TYR A 497 14.15 27.03 31.75
C TYR A 497 15.39 27.12 32.67
N PRO A 498 16.51 26.51 32.30
CA PRO A 498 17.68 26.43 33.17
C PRO A 498 18.27 27.80 33.47
N ASP A 499 18.58 28.06 34.75
CA ASP A 499 19.31 29.23 35.17
C ASP A 499 20.81 29.04 34.86
N LEU A 500 21.33 29.82 33.90
CA LEU A 500 22.71 29.75 33.45
C LEU A 500 23.67 30.54 34.39
N ASN A 501 23.13 31.33 35.32
CA ASN A 501 23.91 32.21 36.21
C ASN A 501 23.61 31.90 37.68
N ILE A 502 23.89 30.69 38.13
CA ILE A 502 23.69 30.33 39.53
C ILE A 502 24.61 31.11 40.44
N ASN A 503 24.08 31.63 41.54
CA ASN A 503 24.91 32.18 42.59
C ASN A 503 25.53 31.04 43.44
N THR A 504 26.66 30.52 42.96
CA THR A 504 27.39 29.39 43.57
C THR A 504 27.78 29.68 45.01
N LYS A 505 28.18 30.93 45.32
CA LYS A 505 28.52 31.35 46.69
C LYS A 505 27.32 31.35 47.65
N ALA A 506 26.15 31.74 47.16
CA ALA A 506 24.93 31.67 47.96
C ALA A 506 24.52 30.21 48.27
N LEU A 507 24.63 29.32 47.28
CA LEU A 507 24.38 27.90 47.42
C LEU A 507 25.36 27.24 48.42
N GLU A 508 26.65 27.48 48.27
CA GLU A 508 27.67 26.99 49.21
C GLU A 508 27.40 27.49 50.63
N THR A 509 27.12 28.79 50.78
CA THR A 509 26.82 29.41 52.07
C THR A 509 25.55 28.80 52.71
N ALA A 510 24.52 28.54 51.93
CA ALA A 510 23.30 27.91 52.39
C ALA A 510 23.58 26.50 52.98
N ILE A 511 24.29 25.66 52.22
CA ILE A 511 24.62 24.27 52.61
C ILE A 511 25.59 24.25 53.81
N PHE A 512 26.65 25.06 53.81
CA PHE A 512 27.67 25.10 54.84
C PHE A 512 27.14 25.67 56.19
N ASN A 513 26.09 26.47 56.17
CA ASN A 513 25.42 26.96 57.37
C ASN A 513 24.46 25.98 58.00
N THR A 514 24.06 24.90 57.36
CA THR A 514 23.16 23.88 57.91
C THR A 514 23.78 23.20 59.14
N GLN A 515 22.93 22.85 60.10
CA GLN A 515 23.37 22.08 61.28
C GLN A 515 23.93 20.71 60.85
N THR A 516 23.34 20.10 59.83
CA THR A 516 23.74 18.82 59.26
C THR A 516 25.18 18.86 58.74
N PHE A 517 25.59 19.94 58.10
CA PHE A 517 26.95 20.11 57.64
C PHE A 517 27.93 20.38 58.79
N LYS A 518 27.56 21.26 59.69
CA LYS A 518 28.39 21.65 60.86
C LYS A 518 28.65 20.51 61.84
N SER A 519 27.75 19.53 61.91
CA SER A 519 27.92 18.36 62.76
C SER A 519 28.87 17.30 62.19
N LYS A 520 29.29 17.39 60.94
CA LYS A 520 30.20 16.44 60.28
C LYS A 520 31.66 16.70 60.67
N ASN A 521 32.46 15.64 60.64
CA ASN A 521 33.91 15.78 60.86
C ASN A 521 34.57 16.51 59.64
N ARG A 522 35.79 17.01 59.85
CA ARG A 522 36.50 17.84 58.86
C ARG A 522 36.73 17.11 57.52
N PHE A 523 36.93 15.79 57.52
CA PHE A 523 37.15 14.98 56.33
C PHE A 523 35.85 14.86 55.54
N ASP A 524 34.71 14.60 56.19
CA ASP A 524 33.41 14.51 55.55
C ASP A 524 32.95 15.86 55.00
N GLN A 525 33.26 16.98 55.69
CA GLN A 525 32.98 18.32 55.21
C GLN A 525 33.78 18.62 53.92
N GLN A 526 35.04 18.23 53.85
CA GLN A 526 35.89 18.42 52.69
C GLN A 526 35.44 17.56 51.51
N SER A 527 35.06 16.29 51.77
CA SER A 527 34.49 15.40 50.76
C SER A 527 33.19 15.96 50.19
N LEU A 528 32.29 16.45 51.04
CA LEU A 528 31.00 17.02 50.67
C LEU A 528 31.15 18.33 49.88
N SER A 529 32.12 19.19 50.21
CA SER A 529 32.45 20.36 49.44
C SER A 529 32.92 19.98 48.01
N THR A 530 33.76 18.96 47.89
CA THR A 530 34.22 18.45 46.59
C THR A 530 33.05 17.90 45.72
N GLU A 531 32.12 17.19 46.35
CA GLU A 531 30.92 16.65 45.64
C GLU A 531 29.96 17.79 45.26
N LEU A 532 29.86 18.85 46.06
CA LEU A 532 29.06 20.04 45.72
C LEU A 532 29.68 20.79 44.52
N ASP A 533 30.99 21.02 44.52
CA ASP A 533 31.68 21.64 43.42
C ASP A 533 31.53 20.85 42.11
N LYS A 534 31.59 19.54 42.22
CA LYS A 534 31.33 18.64 41.08
C LYS A 534 29.90 18.75 40.58
N PHE A 535 28.92 18.72 41.50
CA PHE A 535 27.51 18.88 41.12
C PHE A 535 27.25 20.22 40.46
N ILE A 536 27.79 21.32 40.94
CA ILE A 536 27.64 22.67 40.37
C ILE A 536 28.18 22.65 38.94
N LYS A 537 29.37 22.10 38.70
CA LYS A 537 29.99 22.03 37.40
C LYS A 537 29.19 21.14 36.42
N ASP A 538 28.71 20.01 36.90
CA ASP A 538 27.86 19.11 36.12
C ASP A 538 26.50 19.78 35.79
N TYR A 539 25.93 20.52 36.75
CA TYR A 539 24.69 21.28 36.52
C TYR A 539 24.91 22.37 35.46
N GLU A 540 25.99 23.19 35.57
CA GLU A 540 26.29 24.24 34.59
C GLU A 540 26.42 23.65 33.18
N THR A 541 27.12 22.52 33.04
CA THR A 541 27.28 21.81 31.77
C THR A 541 25.91 21.31 31.24
N ASN A 542 25.10 20.72 32.11
CA ASN A 542 23.78 20.20 31.75
C ASN A 542 22.81 21.35 31.42
N ALA A 543 22.88 22.49 32.15
CA ALA A 543 22.07 23.67 31.91
C ALA A 543 22.37 24.31 30.56
N LEU A 544 23.66 24.45 30.20
CA LEU A 544 24.07 24.94 28.88
C LEU A 544 23.57 23.98 27.77
N THR A 545 23.83 22.68 27.91
CA THR A 545 23.39 21.68 26.93
C THR A 545 21.87 21.68 26.77
N MET A 546 21.13 21.84 27.87
CA MET A 546 19.69 21.93 27.85
C MET A 546 19.21 23.20 27.15
N ALA A 547 19.79 24.35 27.45
CA ALA A 547 19.45 25.62 26.83
C ALA A 547 19.71 25.62 25.30
N ASP A 548 20.79 25.00 24.86
CA ASP A 548 21.14 24.87 23.43
C ASP A 548 20.13 23.93 22.69
N ASN A 549 19.62 22.90 23.36
CA ASN A 549 18.68 21.95 22.79
C ASN A 549 17.22 22.38 22.88
N LEU A 550 16.88 23.33 23.77
CA LEU A 550 15.53 23.85 23.91
C LEU A 550 15.23 24.88 22.83
N CYS A 551 14.68 24.41 21.72
CA CYS A 551 14.20 25.26 20.63
C CYS A 551 12.82 24.76 20.15
N CYS A 552 12.14 25.63 19.41
CA CYS A 552 10.86 25.29 18.80
C CYS A 552 10.99 24.04 17.91
N PHE A 553 10.08 23.11 18.04
CA PHE A 553 10.08 21.87 17.29
C PHE A 553 9.50 22.06 15.87
N ASP A 554 8.98 23.25 15.56
CA ASP A 554 8.58 23.61 14.20
C ASP A 554 9.83 23.68 13.29
N PHE A 555 9.80 22.95 12.19
CA PHE A 555 10.90 22.81 11.23
C PHE A 555 11.29 24.15 10.59
N ASP A 556 10.36 25.09 10.50
CA ASP A 556 10.56 26.40 9.89
C ASP A 556 10.95 27.48 10.90
N CYS A 557 10.58 27.33 12.16
CA CYS A 557 10.75 28.37 13.16
C CYS A 557 12.08 28.30 13.91
N ARG A 558 12.37 27.18 14.55
CA ARG A 558 13.63 26.92 15.30
C ARG A 558 14.05 28.00 16.32
N MET A 559 13.13 28.85 16.74
CA MET A 559 13.41 29.91 17.72
C MET A 559 13.81 29.30 19.08
N PRO A 560 14.86 29.82 19.76
CA PRO A 560 15.20 29.38 21.11
C PRO A 560 14.05 29.59 22.09
N ILE A 561 13.82 28.64 22.99
CA ILE A 561 12.75 28.71 23.99
C ILE A 561 12.95 29.84 24.99
N SER A 562 14.21 30.25 25.24
CA SER A 562 14.53 31.38 26.11
C SER A 562 13.76 32.67 25.78
N ASN A 563 13.24 32.78 24.56
CA ASN A 563 12.52 33.99 24.13
C ASN A 563 11.03 34.00 24.50
N TRP A 564 10.48 32.88 25.03
CA TRP A 564 9.02 32.76 25.24
C TRP A 564 8.58 32.28 26.62
N MET A 565 9.46 32.11 27.61
CA MET A 565 9.04 31.32 28.78
C MET A 565 9.07 32.04 30.12
N GLU A 566 7.88 32.09 30.74
CA GLU A 566 7.71 32.26 32.18
C GLU A 566 7.05 31.02 32.83
N GLY A 567 6.98 29.86 32.17
CA GLY A 567 6.24 28.66 32.58
C GLY A 567 7.08 27.39 32.72
N LYS A 568 6.41 26.30 33.09
CA LYS A 568 7.04 24.98 33.16
C LYS A 568 7.38 24.46 31.75
N LEU A 569 8.49 23.72 31.64
CA LEU A 569 8.92 23.11 30.38
C LEU A 569 7.93 22.05 29.86
N THR A 570 7.02 21.57 30.70
CA THR A 570 5.96 20.64 30.28
C THR A 570 4.89 21.29 29.39
N TYR A 571 4.79 22.63 29.40
CA TYR A 571 3.92 23.37 28.48
C TYR A 571 4.69 24.55 27.89
N MET A 572 4.89 24.55 26.60
CA MET A 572 5.67 25.55 25.89
C MET A 572 4.90 26.05 24.66
N GLU A 573 4.87 27.37 24.47
CA GLU A 573 4.22 27.99 23.33
C GLU A 573 5.18 28.96 22.62
N CYS A 574 5.39 28.74 21.33
CA CYS A 574 6.24 29.58 20.49
C CYS A 574 5.46 30.77 19.91
N SER A 575 6.17 31.87 19.66
CA SER A 575 5.64 33.02 18.94
C SER A 575 5.16 32.70 17.51
N CYS A 576 5.60 31.59 16.91
CA CYS A 576 5.11 31.08 15.65
C CYS A 576 3.74 30.36 15.76
N GLY A 577 3.19 30.24 16.98
CA GLY A 577 1.96 29.53 17.27
C GLY A 577 2.13 28.04 17.54
N PHE A 578 3.38 27.54 17.54
CA PHE A 578 3.65 26.13 17.85
C PHE A 578 3.59 25.89 19.36
N VAL A 579 2.87 24.84 19.78
CA VAL A 579 2.66 24.47 21.18
C VAL A 579 3.18 23.07 21.43
N ILE A 580 3.90 22.90 22.51
CA ILE A 580 4.29 21.60 23.07
C ILE A 580 3.58 21.47 24.42
N ASP A 581 2.71 20.48 24.56
CA ASP A 581 2.03 20.15 25.81
C ASP A 581 2.36 18.72 26.22
N SER A 582 3.24 18.58 27.18
CA SER A 582 3.67 17.31 27.79
C SER A 582 3.31 17.26 29.28
N THR A 583 2.25 17.96 29.70
CA THR A 583 1.74 17.96 31.08
C THR A 583 1.25 16.57 31.50
N ASP A 584 0.69 15.81 30.54
CA ASP A 584 0.44 14.38 30.67
C ASP A 584 1.44 13.60 29.81
N PRO A 585 2.41 12.90 30.44
CA PRO A 585 3.41 12.11 29.69
C PRO A 585 2.80 11.01 28.80
N ASN A 586 1.66 10.45 29.20
CA ASN A 586 0.99 9.41 28.42
C ASN A 586 0.23 9.98 27.20
N ASN A 587 0.10 11.29 27.15
CA ASN A 587 -0.65 11.99 26.09
C ASN A 587 0.05 13.32 25.76
N ALA A 588 1.35 13.26 25.52
CA ALA A 588 2.12 14.43 25.13
C ALA A 588 1.72 14.85 23.71
N LYS A 589 1.46 16.14 23.51
CA LYS A 589 0.94 16.70 22.27
C LYS A 589 1.85 17.80 21.75
N PHE A 590 1.96 17.93 20.44
CA PHE A 590 2.41 19.19 19.85
C PHE A 590 1.53 19.55 18.65
N TYR A 591 1.31 20.84 18.47
CA TYR A 591 0.43 21.34 17.44
C TYR A 591 0.74 22.81 17.14
N LYS A 592 0.31 23.28 16.00
CA LYS A 592 0.39 24.70 15.63
C LYS A 592 -0.97 25.36 15.78
N LYS A 593 -1.08 26.37 16.65
CA LYS A 593 -2.31 27.16 16.78
C LYS A 593 -2.56 27.92 15.47
N GLN A 594 -3.70 27.70 14.86
CA GLN A 594 -4.22 28.53 13.78
C GLN A 594 -5.43 29.29 14.29
N ALA A 595 -5.65 30.51 13.80
CA ALA A 595 -6.62 31.44 14.35
C ALA A 595 -8.09 30.95 14.31
N ASP A 596 -8.42 29.96 13.47
CA ASP A 596 -9.81 29.61 13.16
C ASP A 596 -10.18 28.11 13.24
N PHE A 597 -9.30 27.21 13.74
CA PHE A 597 -9.59 25.76 13.74
C PHE A 597 -9.36 25.07 15.09
N SER A 598 -10.18 24.06 15.40
CA SER A 598 -9.98 23.19 16.56
C SER A 598 -8.76 22.28 16.37
N SER A 599 -8.08 21.92 17.46
CA SER A 599 -6.86 21.09 17.45
C SER A 599 -7.05 19.69 16.84
N GLU A 600 -8.28 19.21 16.70
CA GLU A 600 -8.60 17.87 16.16
C GLU A 600 -8.65 17.83 14.62
N GLU A 601 -8.81 18.98 13.97
CA GLU A 601 -8.90 19.10 12.51
C GLU A 601 -7.55 19.39 11.82
N MET A 602 -6.46 19.49 12.59
CA MET A 602 -5.18 20.03 12.11
C MET A 602 -4.21 19.04 11.43
N GLY A 603 -4.62 17.83 11.12
CA GLY A 603 -3.81 16.89 10.30
C GLY A 603 -2.34 16.75 10.82
N MET A 604 -1.37 17.12 9.97
CA MET A 604 0.07 17.06 10.27
C MET A 604 0.58 17.96 11.39
N ASP A 605 -0.10 19.05 11.65
CA ASP A 605 0.33 20.04 12.65
C ASP A 605 -0.07 19.60 14.06
N TYR A 606 -0.65 18.39 14.20
CA TYR A 606 -1.02 17.79 15.46
C TYR A 606 -0.44 16.39 15.60
N LEU A 607 0.39 16.17 16.62
CA LEU A 607 0.90 14.86 17.00
C LEU A 607 0.61 14.58 18.47
N ASN A 608 0.33 13.33 18.75
CA ASN A 608 0.06 12.84 20.08
C ASN A 608 0.93 11.61 20.36
N VAL A 609 1.79 11.70 21.36
CA VAL A 609 2.80 10.69 21.67
C VAL A 609 2.65 10.23 23.12
N SER A 610 2.65 8.93 23.35
CA SER A 610 2.79 8.35 24.69
C SER A 610 4.28 8.17 25.02
N LEU A 611 4.69 8.67 26.17
CA LEU A 611 6.03 8.48 26.73
C LEU A 611 5.94 7.37 27.78
N ASP A 612 6.70 6.31 27.59
CA ASP A 612 6.89 5.25 28.59
C ASP A 612 7.93 5.76 29.61
N LEU A 613 7.49 6.51 30.64
CA LEU A 613 8.32 7.13 31.66
C LEU A 613 8.50 6.25 32.89
#